data_adf2827481a7d4da6722db0f50fcb44b
#
_entry.id   adf2827481a7d4da6722db0f50fcb44b
#
_cell.length_a   1.000
_cell.length_b   1.000
_cell.length_c   1.000
_cell.angle_alpha   90.00
_cell.angle_beta   90.00
_cell.angle_gamma   90.00
#
_symmetry.space_group_name_H-M   'P 1'
#
loop_
_entity.id
_entity.type
_entity.pdbx_description
1 polymer ?
#
loop_
_entity_poly.entity_id
_entity_poly.type
_entity_poly.pdbx_seq_one_letter_code
_entity_poly.pdbx_strand_id
1 'polypeptide(L)'
;KAESEMLIRQITNGNNTALISTRRMGKTGLIRHCFQSKEIQKTYYTFFIDIYATKSLREFVFALSKEIIESLKSSGKKTIQTFWETMKSLQASLTFDFNGNPSFNLGLGDIQSPDATLDEIFHYLEQANKPCIVAIDEFQQITNYAEDNVEAILRTYVQHCNNAHFIFAGSQKHIMMNMFNSPARPFYQSVNMMQLKSIPLTAYRAFVERLFLENKKRIEEELIDEVYNFFEGHTWYVQLMFNELYILTGKGEVCDRSLQSIALTNILQMQDFTYQEIFSRLPEKQKEVLIAIGKERKATGVASGKFIKKYKLSTPSSVQAALKGLQEKNLVSQEQNQYEISDKLLGVWLQKNY
;
A
#
# COMPACT_ATOMS: atom_id res chain seq x y z
N LYS A 1 -13.79 7.48 -8.30
CA LYS A 1 -14.29 7.34 -9.70
C LYS A 1 -13.26 7.89 -10.68
N ALA A 2 -12.85 9.16 -10.57
CA ALA A 2 -11.87 9.78 -11.47
C ALA A 2 -10.53 9.01 -11.51
N GLU A 3 -10.02 8.59 -10.36
CA GLU A 3 -8.78 7.81 -10.24
C GLU A 3 -8.90 6.44 -10.91
N SER A 4 -10.06 5.77 -10.79
CA SER A 4 -10.32 4.49 -11.46
C SER A 4 -10.36 4.66 -12.98
N GLU A 5 -11.04 5.68 -13.46
CA GLU A 5 -11.13 6.00 -14.90
C GLU A 5 -9.74 6.37 -15.45
N MET A 6 -8.95 7.13 -14.68
CA MET A 6 -7.59 7.50 -15.05
C MET A 6 -6.67 6.27 -15.11
N LEU A 7 -6.70 5.39 -14.12
CA LEU A 7 -5.87 4.19 -14.09
C LEU A 7 -6.24 3.22 -15.24
N ILE A 8 -7.55 2.99 -15.47
CA ILE A 8 -8.02 2.18 -16.58
C ILE A 8 -7.53 2.77 -17.91
N ARG A 9 -7.67 4.08 -18.11
CA ARG A 9 -7.21 4.75 -19.33
C ARG A 9 -5.70 4.62 -19.53
N GLN A 10 -4.88 4.69 -18.47
CA GLN A 10 -3.43 4.48 -18.61
C GLN A 10 -3.13 3.06 -19.09
N ILE A 11 -3.75 2.07 -18.46
CA ILE A 11 -3.57 0.66 -18.79
C ILE A 11 -4.01 0.36 -20.24
N THR A 12 -5.21 0.80 -20.61
CA THR A 12 -5.78 0.53 -21.95
C THR A 12 -5.03 1.25 -23.08
N ASN A 13 -4.28 2.31 -22.76
CA ASN A 13 -3.37 2.97 -23.68
C ASN A 13 -1.95 2.36 -23.71
N GLY A 14 -1.74 1.22 -23.06
CA GLY A 14 -0.44 0.53 -23.09
C GLY A 14 0.62 1.16 -22.20
N ASN A 15 0.26 1.99 -21.23
CA ASN A 15 1.23 2.68 -20.39
C ASN A 15 1.49 1.93 -19.07
N ASN A 16 2.75 1.79 -18.71
CA ASN A 16 3.13 1.41 -17.37
C ASN A 16 2.88 2.59 -16.41
N THR A 17 2.42 2.29 -15.19
CA THR A 17 2.01 3.32 -14.22
C THR A 17 2.66 3.08 -12.86
N ALA A 18 3.23 4.12 -12.25
CA ALA A 18 3.60 4.11 -10.84
C ALA A 18 2.50 4.76 -10.01
N LEU A 19 1.81 3.97 -9.18
CA LEU A 19 0.74 4.41 -8.29
C LEU A 19 1.28 4.65 -6.87
N ILE A 20 1.36 5.91 -6.46
CA ILE A 20 1.99 6.31 -5.21
C ILE A 20 0.97 6.95 -4.27
N SER A 21 0.98 6.55 -3.01
CA SER A 21 0.34 7.27 -1.90
C SER A 21 0.90 6.80 -0.57
N THR A 22 0.61 7.50 0.50
CA THR A 22 0.87 7.01 1.85
C THR A 22 0.12 5.69 2.12
N ARG A 23 0.54 4.96 3.14
CA ARG A 23 -0.14 3.71 3.55
C ARG A 23 -1.62 3.96 3.86
N ARG A 24 -2.47 2.95 3.64
CA ARG A 24 -3.91 2.96 4.00
C ARG A 24 -4.76 4.00 3.26
N MET A 25 -4.29 4.52 2.11
CA MET A 25 -5.08 5.43 1.24
C MET A 25 -5.97 4.71 0.23
N GLY A 26 -5.85 3.40 0.11
CA GLY A 26 -6.72 2.59 -0.77
C GLY A 26 -6.11 2.22 -2.12
N LYS A 27 -4.77 2.23 -2.31
CA LYS A 27 -4.09 1.80 -3.56
C LYS A 27 -4.54 0.41 -4.01
N THR A 28 -4.39 -0.58 -3.12
CA THR A 28 -4.77 -1.97 -3.37
C THR A 28 -6.25 -2.10 -3.74
N GLY A 29 -7.13 -1.36 -3.03
CA GLY A 29 -8.56 -1.31 -3.33
C GLY A 29 -8.84 -0.71 -4.71
N LEU A 30 -8.14 0.36 -5.09
CA LEU A 30 -8.27 0.98 -6.42
C LEU A 30 -7.88 0.00 -7.53
N ILE A 31 -6.72 -0.65 -7.41
CA ILE A 31 -6.23 -1.63 -8.40
C ILE A 31 -7.23 -2.77 -8.56
N ARG A 32 -7.65 -3.39 -7.45
CA ARG A 32 -8.63 -4.50 -7.46
C ARG A 32 -9.97 -4.08 -8.05
N HIS A 33 -10.43 -2.87 -7.74
CA HIS A 33 -11.64 -2.32 -8.33
C HIS A 33 -11.52 -2.15 -9.86
N CYS A 34 -10.38 -1.65 -10.36
CA CYS A 34 -10.12 -1.56 -11.79
C CYS A 34 -10.09 -2.95 -12.45
N PHE A 35 -9.44 -3.94 -11.81
CA PHE A 35 -9.41 -5.31 -12.32
C PHE A 35 -10.77 -5.97 -12.40
N GLN A 36 -11.72 -5.58 -11.53
CA GLN A 36 -13.10 -6.07 -11.56
C GLN A 36 -14.00 -5.39 -12.62
N SER A 37 -13.51 -4.36 -13.32
CA SER A 37 -14.29 -3.72 -14.38
C SER A 37 -14.51 -4.69 -15.56
N LYS A 38 -15.71 -4.65 -16.15
CA LYS A 38 -16.08 -5.54 -17.26
C LYS A 38 -15.15 -5.41 -18.47
N GLU A 39 -14.65 -4.21 -18.72
CA GLU A 39 -13.71 -3.92 -19.79
C GLU A 39 -12.39 -4.66 -19.60
N ILE A 40 -11.80 -4.54 -18.41
CA ILE A 40 -10.52 -5.18 -18.08
C ILE A 40 -10.67 -6.71 -18.06
N GLN A 41 -11.67 -7.24 -17.36
CA GLN A 41 -11.89 -8.70 -17.27
C GLN A 41 -12.07 -9.38 -18.64
N LYS A 42 -12.74 -8.71 -19.58
CA LYS A 42 -12.97 -9.26 -20.92
C LYS A 42 -11.69 -9.28 -21.75
N THR A 43 -10.87 -8.24 -21.62
CA THR A 43 -9.76 -7.98 -22.56
C THR A 43 -8.42 -8.49 -22.04
N TYR A 44 -8.17 -8.45 -20.72
CA TYR A 44 -6.86 -8.67 -20.13
C TYR A 44 -6.83 -9.88 -19.19
N TYR A 45 -5.67 -10.49 -19.03
CA TYR A 45 -5.32 -11.24 -17.84
C TYR A 45 -4.79 -10.26 -16.78
N THR A 46 -5.21 -10.43 -15.53
CA THR A 46 -4.82 -9.54 -14.44
C THR A 46 -4.13 -10.31 -13.31
N PHE A 47 -2.95 -9.85 -12.92
CA PHE A 47 -2.15 -10.44 -11.85
C PHE A 47 -1.84 -9.36 -10.81
N PHE A 48 -2.14 -9.66 -9.55
CA PHE A 48 -1.91 -8.73 -8.43
C PHE A 48 -1.01 -9.39 -7.40
N ILE A 49 0.23 -8.95 -7.29
CA ILE A 49 1.20 -9.44 -6.32
C ILE A 49 1.52 -8.37 -5.27
N ASP A 50 1.56 -8.79 -4.01
CA ASP A 50 2.09 -8.01 -2.90
C ASP A 50 3.46 -8.58 -2.52
N ILE A 51 4.49 -7.76 -2.69
CA ILE A 51 5.87 -8.15 -2.43
C ILE A 51 6.41 -7.64 -1.08
N TYR A 52 5.54 -7.15 -0.20
CA TYR A 52 5.95 -6.60 1.09
C TYR A 52 6.81 -7.56 1.93
N ALA A 53 6.48 -8.85 1.92
CA ALA A 53 7.18 -9.87 2.70
C ALA A 53 8.45 -10.41 2.03
N THR A 54 8.71 -10.10 0.75
CA THR A 54 9.83 -10.64 -0.01
C THR A 54 11.14 -9.94 0.33
N LYS A 55 12.26 -10.70 0.29
CA LYS A 55 13.60 -10.22 0.68
C LYS A 55 14.67 -10.50 -0.38
N SER A 56 14.31 -11.16 -1.49
CA SER A 56 15.22 -11.58 -2.54
C SER A 56 14.50 -11.70 -3.89
N LEU A 57 15.25 -11.70 -4.98
CA LEU A 57 14.73 -11.98 -6.32
C LEU A 57 14.02 -13.35 -6.37
N ARG A 58 14.56 -14.35 -5.68
CA ARG A 58 13.94 -15.68 -5.58
C ARG A 58 12.52 -15.63 -5.00
N GLU A 59 12.34 -14.91 -3.89
CA GLU A 59 11.03 -14.74 -3.26
C GLU A 59 10.07 -13.92 -4.12
N PHE A 60 10.57 -12.90 -4.82
CA PHE A 60 9.79 -12.13 -5.79
C PHE A 60 9.28 -13.02 -6.92
N VAL A 61 10.16 -13.81 -7.55
CA VAL A 61 9.82 -14.72 -8.64
C VAL A 61 8.82 -15.78 -8.17
N PHE A 62 8.99 -16.30 -6.96
CA PHE A 62 8.03 -17.22 -6.36
C PHE A 62 6.64 -16.59 -6.19
N ALA A 63 6.57 -15.37 -5.64
CA ALA A 63 5.31 -14.67 -5.45
C ALA A 63 4.61 -14.39 -6.79
N LEU A 64 5.36 -13.98 -7.81
CA LEU A 64 4.85 -13.71 -9.15
C LEU A 64 4.34 -15.00 -9.82
N SER A 65 5.11 -16.07 -9.79
CA SER A 65 4.72 -17.37 -10.34
C SER A 65 3.44 -17.89 -9.69
N LYS A 66 3.36 -17.82 -8.37
CA LYS A 66 2.21 -18.29 -7.60
C LYS A 66 0.94 -17.51 -7.97
N GLU A 67 1.03 -16.19 -8.06
CA GLU A 67 -0.11 -15.35 -8.43
C GLU A 67 -0.59 -15.62 -9.85
N ILE A 68 0.32 -15.77 -10.81
CA ILE A 68 -0.04 -16.11 -12.19
C ILE A 68 -0.78 -17.46 -12.23
N ILE A 69 -0.26 -18.47 -11.56
CA ILE A 69 -0.90 -19.80 -11.49
C ILE A 69 -2.31 -19.68 -10.90
N GLU A 70 -2.48 -19.02 -9.76
CA GLU A 70 -3.78 -18.90 -9.09
C GLU A 70 -4.78 -18.11 -9.96
N SER A 71 -4.36 -17.01 -10.58
CA SER A 71 -5.22 -16.22 -11.45
C SER A 71 -5.64 -16.98 -12.71
N LEU A 72 -4.73 -17.77 -13.30
CA LEU A 72 -5.03 -18.55 -14.51
C LEU A 72 -5.92 -19.76 -14.25
N LYS A 73 -6.01 -20.28 -13.02
CA LYS A 73 -6.98 -21.36 -12.69
C LYS A 73 -8.42 -21.01 -13.05
N SER A 74 -8.79 -19.76 -12.91
CA SER A 74 -10.11 -19.25 -13.27
C SER A 74 -10.33 -19.06 -14.78
N SER A 75 -9.25 -19.03 -15.58
CA SER A 75 -9.27 -18.74 -17.01
C SER A 75 -9.37 -19.98 -17.90
N GLY A 76 -9.39 -21.18 -17.30
CA GLY A 76 -9.58 -22.46 -17.99
C GLY A 76 -8.31 -23.30 -18.14
N LYS A 77 -8.52 -24.62 -18.28
CA LYS A 77 -7.41 -25.61 -18.29
C LYS A 77 -6.36 -25.35 -19.37
N LYS A 78 -6.76 -24.90 -20.56
CA LYS A 78 -5.84 -24.65 -21.67
C LYS A 78 -4.87 -23.52 -21.38
N THR A 79 -5.33 -22.44 -20.74
CA THR A 79 -4.51 -21.26 -20.44
C THR A 79 -3.44 -21.58 -19.41
N ILE A 80 -3.80 -22.31 -18.37
CA ILE A 80 -2.83 -22.73 -17.35
C ILE A 80 -1.84 -23.76 -17.90
N GLN A 81 -2.28 -24.63 -18.81
CA GLN A 81 -1.39 -25.59 -19.47
C GLN A 81 -0.33 -24.88 -20.32
N THR A 82 -0.69 -23.86 -21.09
CA THR A 82 0.26 -23.05 -21.86
C THR A 82 1.31 -22.38 -20.96
N PHE A 83 0.90 -21.87 -19.78
CA PHE A 83 1.83 -21.33 -18.81
C PHE A 83 2.86 -22.39 -18.38
N TRP A 84 2.40 -23.58 -18.02
CA TRP A 84 3.28 -24.67 -17.57
C TRP A 84 4.23 -25.18 -18.66
N GLU A 85 3.78 -25.25 -19.90
CA GLU A 85 4.63 -25.62 -21.05
C GLU A 85 5.78 -24.61 -21.25
N THR A 86 5.56 -23.37 -20.86
CA THR A 86 6.59 -22.29 -20.90
C THR A 86 7.56 -22.41 -19.73
N MET A 87 7.07 -22.80 -18.54
CA MET A 87 7.82 -22.81 -17.28
C MET A 87 8.69 -24.07 -17.10
N LYS A 88 9.74 -24.20 -17.90
CA LYS A 88 10.64 -25.39 -17.89
C LYS A 88 11.40 -25.52 -16.56
N SER A 89 11.80 -24.40 -15.98
CA SER A 89 12.51 -24.35 -14.69
C SER A 89 11.67 -24.85 -13.51
N LEU A 90 10.34 -24.91 -13.64
CA LEU A 90 9.39 -25.34 -12.61
C LEU A 90 8.78 -26.73 -12.87
N GLN A 91 9.16 -27.42 -13.94
CA GLN A 91 8.54 -28.71 -14.32
C GLN A 91 8.67 -29.81 -13.26
N ALA A 92 9.68 -29.71 -12.40
CA ALA A 92 9.86 -30.66 -11.29
C ALA A 92 8.77 -30.56 -10.20
N SER A 93 8.02 -29.44 -10.15
CA SER A 93 6.96 -29.17 -9.17
C SER A 93 5.57 -29.63 -9.64
N LEU A 94 5.46 -30.20 -10.85
CA LEU A 94 4.22 -30.75 -11.38
C LEU A 94 3.89 -32.06 -10.70
N THR A 95 2.80 -32.08 -9.95
CA THR A 95 2.18 -33.30 -9.44
C THR A 95 0.84 -33.53 -10.14
N PHE A 96 0.40 -34.78 -10.24
CA PHE A 96 -0.91 -35.12 -10.79
C PHE A 96 -1.81 -35.63 -9.67
N ASP A 97 -3.07 -35.18 -9.64
CA ASP A 97 -4.04 -35.75 -8.73
C ASP A 97 -4.46 -37.19 -9.17
N PHE A 98 -5.23 -37.89 -8.33
CA PHE A 98 -5.72 -39.25 -8.61
C PHE A 98 -6.57 -39.36 -9.91
N ASN A 99 -7.04 -38.23 -10.45
CA ASN A 99 -7.83 -38.16 -11.69
C ASN A 99 -6.98 -37.76 -12.90
N GLY A 100 -5.65 -37.70 -12.75
CA GLY A 100 -4.72 -37.27 -13.80
C GLY A 100 -4.76 -35.78 -14.12
N ASN A 101 -5.41 -34.94 -13.29
CA ASN A 101 -5.35 -33.49 -13.46
C ASN A 101 -4.04 -32.97 -12.87
N PRO A 102 -3.37 -32.03 -13.53
CA PRO A 102 -2.19 -31.42 -12.98
C PRO A 102 -2.54 -30.66 -11.69
N SER A 103 -1.90 -31.04 -10.61
CA SER A 103 -1.95 -30.35 -9.32
C SER A 103 -0.68 -29.54 -9.17
N PHE A 104 -0.86 -28.26 -8.91
CA PHE A 104 0.23 -27.27 -8.90
C PHE A 104 0.53 -26.88 -7.46
N ASN A 105 1.58 -27.45 -6.92
CA ASN A 105 2.00 -27.17 -5.54
C ASN A 105 3.40 -26.54 -5.56
N LEU A 106 3.46 -25.26 -5.99
CA LEU A 106 4.71 -24.51 -6.07
C LEU A 106 5.19 -24.12 -4.66
N GLY A 107 6.38 -24.60 -4.29
CA GLY A 107 7.11 -24.20 -3.10
C GLY A 107 8.27 -23.24 -3.42
N LEU A 108 8.72 -22.48 -2.44
CA LEU A 108 9.89 -21.57 -2.62
C LEU A 108 11.14 -22.36 -3.03
N GLY A 109 11.27 -23.62 -2.59
CA GLY A 109 12.35 -24.54 -2.95
C GLY A 109 12.44 -24.86 -4.45
N ASP A 110 11.33 -24.76 -5.16
CA ASP A 110 11.24 -25.08 -6.58
C ASP A 110 11.87 -23.99 -7.47
N ILE A 111 12.02 -22.77 -6.97
CA ILE A 111 12.74 -21.70 -7.67
C ILE A 111 14.25 -21.90 -7.48
N GLN A 112 14.86 -22.78 -8.27
CA GLN A 112 16.30 -23.07 -8.18
C GLN A 112 17.14 -22.02 -8.93
N SER A 113 16.64 -21.49 -10.03
CA SER A 113 17.27 -20.44 -10.83
C SER A 113 16.28 -19.26 -11.01
N PRO A 114 16.29 -18.26 -10.12
CA PRO A 114 15.36 -17.13 -10.20
C PRO A 114 15.41 -16.38 -11.54
N ASP A 115 16.60 -16.18 -12.11
CA ASP A 115 16.76 -15.49 -13.39
C ASP A 115 16.13 -16.28 -14.54
N ALA A 116 16.34 -17.60 -14.61
CA ALA A 116 15.75 -18.43 -15.65
C ALA A 116 14.21 -18.49 -15.50
N THR A 117 13.72 -18.60 -14.28
CA THR A 117 12.27 -18.61 -14.02
C THR A 117 11.64 -17.27 -14.37
N LEU A 118 12.32 -16.14 -14.07
CA LEU A 118 11.87 -14.80 -14.44
C LEU A 118 11.80 -14.64 -15.96
N ASP A 119 12.82 -15.09 -16.69
CA ASP A 119 12.85 -15.09 -18.16
C ASP A 119 11.65 -15.85 -18.75
N GLU A 120 11.37 -17.04 -18.25
CA GLU A 120 10.22 -17.85 -18.66
C GLU A 120 8.88 -17.16 -18.37
N ILE A 121 8.74 -16.49 -17.20
CA ILE A 121 7.54 -15.71 -16.86
C ILE A 121 7.31 -14.60 -17.88
N PHE A 122 8.35 -13.80 -18.17
CA PHE A 122 8.23 -12.71 -19.11
C PHE A 122 8.01 -13.20 -20.54
N HIS A 123 8.61 -14.33 -20.90
CA HIS A 123 8.31 -15.00 -22.18
C HIS A 123 6.83 -15.42 -22.26
N TYR A 124 6.27 -15.99 -21.19
CA TYR A 124 4.84 -16.29 -21.13
C TYR A 124 3.98 -15.05 -21.26
N LEU A 125 4.28 -13.98 -20.53
CA LEU A 125 3.53 -12.72 -20.59
C LEU A 125 3.50 -12.14 -22.00
N GLU A 126 4.62 -12.19 -22.73
CA GLU A 126 4.72 -11.72 -24.10
C GLU A 126 3.94 -12.59 -25.10
N GLN A 127 3.90 -13.91 -24.89
CA GLN A 127 3.22 -14.87 -25.77
C GLN A 127 1.75 -15.15 -25.38
N ALA A 128 1.27 -14.58 -24.29
CA ALA A 128 -0.09 -14.81 -23.82
C ALA A 128 -1.13 -14.41 -24.91
N ASN A 129 -2.17 -15.20 -25.06
CA ASN A 129 -3.22 -14.97 -26.07
C ASN A 129 -4.16 -13.78 -25.77
N LYS A 130 -3.98 -13.15 -24.60
CA LYS A 130 -4.57 -11.86 -24.23
C LYS A 130 -3.49 -11.01 -23.59
N PRO A 131 -3.54 -9.68 -23.74
CA PRO A 131 -2.62 -8.81 -23.05
C PRO A 131 -2.79 -8.96 -21.52
N CYS A 132 -1.70 -8.75 -20.81
CA CYS A 132 -1.60 -8.93 -19.38
C CYS A 132 -1.51 -7.58 -18.65
N ILE A 133 -2.05 -7.51 -17.44
CA ILE A 133 -1.80 -6.41 -16.50
C ILE A 133 -1.20 -7.02 -15.24
N VAL A 134 -0.01 -6.58 -14.90
CA VAL A 134 0.73 -7.04 -13.70
C VAL A 134 0.81 -5.88 -12.71
N ALA A 135 0.09 -5.97 -11.61
CA ALA A 135 0.18 -4.99 -10.52
C ALA A 135 1.09 -5.54 -9.41
N ILE A 136 2.13 -4.80 -9.09
CA ILE A 136 3.10 -5.14 -8.05
C ILE A 136 2.93 -4.13 -6.92
N ASP A 137 2.34 -4.56 -5.81
CA ASP A 137 2.14 -3.71 -4.62
C ASP A 137 3.39 -3.74 -3.72
N GLU A 138 3.64 -2.62 -3.06
CA GLU A 138 4.83 -2.33 -2.24
C GLU A 138 6.15 -2.48 -3.03
N PHE A 139 6.14 -2.02 -4.30
CA PHE A 139 7.26 -2.19 -5.24
C PHE A 139 8.60 -1.66 -4.73
N GLN A 140 8.60 -0.63 -3.88
CA GLN A 140 9.83 -0.14 -3.25
C GLN A 140 10.57 -1.22 -2.43
N GLN A 141 9.93 -2.35 -2.12
CA GLN A 141 10.55 -3.45 -1.38
C GLN A 141 11.77 -4.03 -2.09
N ILE A 142 11.81 -4.01 -3.42
CA ILE A 142 12.96 -4.50 -4.19
C ILE A 142 14.27 -3.78 -3.85
N THR A 143 14.21 -2.55 -3.33
CA THR A 143 15.40 -1.81 -2.90
C THR A 143 16.04 -2.36 -1.62
N ASN A 144 15.36 -3.28 -0.93
CA ASN A 144 15.84 -3.93 0.28
C ASN A 144 16.35 -5.36 0.03
N TYR A 145 16.35 -5.81 -1.23
CA TYR A 145 16.85 -7.15 -1.58
C TYR A 145 18.37 -7.20 -1.42
N ALA A 146 18.88 -8.40 -1.17
CA ALA A 146 20.32 -8.62 -1.02
C ALA A 146 21.08 -8.50 -2.36
N GLU A 147 20.39 -8.72 -3.47
CA GLU A 147 20.95 -8.62 -4.81
C GLU A 147 20.95 -7.16 -5.29
N ASP A 148 22.10 -6.63 -5.68
CA ASP A 148 22.30 -5.21 -5.99
C ASP A 148 21.63 -4.72 -7.29
N ASN A 149 21.29 -5.61 -8.22
CA ASN A 149 20.88 -5.24 -9.59
C ASN A 149 19.43 -5.62 -9.95
N VAL A 150 18.59 -5.99 -8.99
CA VAL A 150 17.21 -6.45 -9.23
C VAL A 150 16.39 -5.40 -9.98
N GLU A 151 16.56 -4.12 -9.63
CA GLU A 151 15.86 -3.03 -10.32
C GLU A 151 16.23 -2.96 -11.82
N ALA A 152 17.50 -3.12 -12.15
CA ALA A 152 17.96 -3.10 -13.54
C ALA A 152 17.47 -4.33 -14.32
N ILE A 153 17.49 -5.51 -13.70
CA ILE A 153 16.97 -6.75 -14.27
C ILE A 153 15.49 -6.60 -14.61
N LEU A 154 14.67 -6.20 -13.64
CA LEU A 154 13.24 -6.00 -13.84
C LEU A 154 12.93 -4.94 -14.89
N ARG A 155 13.71 -3.83 -14.90
CA ARG A 155 13.56 -2.78 -15.89
C ARG A 155 13.79 -3.30 -17.31
N THR A 156 14.78 -4.16 -17.50
CA THR A 156 15.07 -4.76 -18.80
C THR A 156 13.92 -5.61 -19.31
N TYR A 157 13.37 -6.48 -18.47
CA TYR A 157 12.22 -7.29 -18.83
C TYR A 157 10.96 -6.46 -19.12
N VAL A 158 10.65 -5.50 -18.26
CA VAL A 158 9.48 -4.60 -18.44
C VAL A 158 9.57 -3.81 -19.74
N GLN A 159 10.76 -3.37 -20.13
CA GLN A 159 10.97 -2.60 -21.35
C GLN A 159 10.72 -3.42 -22.62
N HIS A 160 11.05 -4.70 -22.61
CA HIS A 160 10.93 -5.58 -23.77
C HIS A 160 9.61 -6.35 -23.84
N CYS A 161 8.78 -6.27 -22.80
CA CYS A 161 7.48 -6.94 -22.77
C CYS A 161 6.38 -6.01 -23.31
N ASN A 162 5.92 -6.26 -24.55
CA ASN A 162 4.92 -5.42 -25.22
C ASN A 162 3.49 -5.87 -24.92
N ASN A 163 3.29 -7.13 -24.57
CA ASN A 163 1.98 -7.72 -24.31
C ASN A 163 1.59 -7.70 -22.84
N ALA A 164 2.39 -7.05 -21.96
CA ALA A 164 2.05 -6.83 -20.56
C ALA A 164 2.27 -5.37 -20.15
N HIS A 165 1.35 -4.85 -19.32
CA HIS A 165 1.40 -3.51 -18.75
C HIS A 165 1.53 -3.60 -17.24
N PHE A 166 2.35 -2.75 -16.66
CA PHE A 166 2.74 -2.86 -15.26
C PHE A 166 2.19 -1.69 -14.44
N ILE A 167 1.65 -2.02 -13.25
CA ILE A 167 1.28 -1.06 -12.22
C ILE A 167 2.22 -1.28 -11.04
N PHE A 168 3.14 -0.34 -10.82
CA PHE A 168 4.05 -0.33 -9.68
C PHE A 168 3.42 0.48 -8.55
N ALA A 169 2.80 -0.18 -7.58
CA ALA A 169 2.19 0.50 -6.44
C ALA A 169 3.17 0.56 -5.27
N GLY A 170 3.22 1.70 -4.57
CA GLY A 170 4.12 1.87 -3.43
C GLY A 170 3.62 2.86 -2.40
N SER A 171 3.97 2.60 -1.14
CA SER A 171 3.57 3.41 0.00
C SER A 171 4.66 4.36 0.51
N GLN A 172 5.92 4.12 0.17
CA GLN A 172 7.05 4.97 0.54
C GLN A 172 7.35 5.98 -0.58
N LYS A 173 6.63 7.11 -0.55
CA LYS A 173 6.64 8.14 -1.60
C LYS A 173 8.05 8.55 -2.03
N HIS A 174 8.96 8.80 -1.07
CA HIS A 174 10.33 9.26 -1.37
C HIS A 174 11.15 8.21 -2.12
N ILE A 175 11.01 6.91 -1.78
CA ILE A 175 11.71 5.82 -2.48
C ILE A 175 11.14 5.66 -3.89
N MET A 176 9.81 5.59 -4.03
CA MET A 176 9.16 5.48 -5.33
C MET A 176 9.50 6.67 -6.24
N MET A 177 9.48 7.90 -5.71
CA MET A 177 9.89 9.08 -6.47
C MET A 177 11.36 9.01 -6.89
N ASN A 178 12.25 8.51 -6.03
CA ASN A 178 13.66 8.29 -6.38
C ASN A 178 13.80 7.25 -7.50
N MET A 179 13.13 6.10 -7.40
CA MET A 179 13.22 5.01 -8.40
C MET A 179 12.80 5.47 -9.81
N PHE A 180 11.71 6.25 -9.92
CA PHE A 180 11.13 6.59 -11.22
C PHE A 180 11.52 7.98 -11.75
N ASN A 181 11.96 8.90 -10.91
CA ASN A 181 12.28 10.27 -11.30
C ASN A 181 13.77 10.65 -11.18
N SER A 182 14.61 9.79 -10.61
CA SER A 182 16.05 10.06 -10.55
C SER A 182 16.77 9.54 -11.80
N PRO A 183 17.54 10.40 -12.50
CA PRO A 183 18.31 9.97 -13.69
C PRO A 183 19.33 8.85 -13.42
N ALA A 184 19.74 8.67 -12.15
CA ALA A 184 20.68 7.63 -11.76
C ALA A 184 20.02 6.24 -11.54
N ARG A 185 18.70 6.13 -11.68
CA ARG A 185 17.97 4.89 -11.41
C ARG A 185 17.52 4.19 -12.69
N PRO A 186 17.50 2.84 -12.72
CA PRO A 186 17.11 2.06 -13.90
C PRO A 186 15.72 2.40 -14.46
N PHE A 187 14.72 2.62 -13.59
CA PHE A 187 13.34 2.94 -14.00
C PHE A 187 13.10 4.43 -14.32
N TYR A 188 14.16 5.25 -14.45
CA TYR A 188 14.00 6.67 -14.79
C TYR A 188 13.11 6.87 -16.02
N GLN A 189 12.05 7.67 -15.89
CA GLN A 189 11.08 8.03 -16.93
C GLN A 189 10.45 6.83 -17.68
N SER A 190 10.33 5.67 -17.05
CA SER A 190 9.77 4.45 -17.67
C SER A 190 8.28 4.25 -17.43
N VAL A 191 7.64 5.12 -16.65
CA VAL A 191 6.25 4.98 -16.23
C VAL A 191 5.54 6.34 -16.16
N ASN A 192 4.23 6.32 -16.27
CA ASN A 192 3.40 7.47 -15.91
C ASN A 192 3.15 7.50 -14.40
N MET A 193 3.48 8.64 -13.78
CA MET A 193 3.31 8.81 -12.32
C MET A 193 1.87 9.16 -11.99
N MET A 194 1.25 8.38 -11.10
CA MET A 194 -0.09 8.64 -10.57
C MET A 194 -0.04 8.71 -9.06
N GLN A 195 -0.37 9.87 -8.50
CA GLN A 195 -0.50 10.04 -7.05
C GLN A 195 -1.96 9.85 -6.64
N LEU A 196 -2.23 8.87 -5.78
CA LEU A 196 -3.56 8.70 -5.18
C LEU A 196 -3.70 9.70 -4.02
N LYS A 197 -4.64 10.63 -4.17
CA LYS A 197 -4.99 11.65 -3.18
C LYS A 197 -6.15 11.19 -2.30
N SER A 198 -6.44 11.95 -1.26
CA SER A 198 -7.64 11.77 -0.44
C SER A 198 -8.90 11.88 -1.31
N ILE A 199 -9.92 11.09 -0.99
CA ILE A 199 -11.24 11.20 -1.62
C ILE A 199 -11.80 12.59 -1.29
N PRO A 200 -12.28 13.39 -2.27
CA PRO A 200 -12.84 14.71 -1.99
C PRO A 200 -13.95 14.68 -0.94
N LEU A 201 -13.97 15.65 -0.03
CA LEU A 201 -14.94 15.73 1.07
C LEU A 201 -16.39 15.63 0.57
N THR A 202 -16.72 16.30 -0.53
CA THR A 202 -18.07 16.26 -1.13
C THR A 202 -18.51 14.86 -1.52
N ALA A 203 -17.61 14.09 -2.14
CA ALA A 203 -17.88 12.70 -2.51
C ALA A 203 -17.96 11.80 -1.27
N TYR A 204 -17.14 12.09 -0.26
CA TYR A 204 -17.13 11.33 1.00
C TYR A 204 -18.41 11.56 1.79
N ARG A 205 -18.87 12.81 1.88
CA ARG A 205 -20.12 13.20 2.53
C ARG A 205 -21.31 12.45 1.94
N ALA A 206 -21.50 12.53 0.63
CA ALA A 206 -22.57 11.83 -0.07
C ALA A 206 -22.55 10.31 0.16
N PHE A 207 -21.37 9.72 0.26
CA PHE A 207 -21.19 8.30 0.54
C PHE A 207 -21.61 7.94 1.98
N VAL A 208 -21.19 8.70 2.97
CA VAL A 208 -21.50 8.46 4.39
C VAL A 208 -22.99 8.64 4.66
N GLU A 209 -23.58 9.75 4.20
CA GLU A 209 -25.01 10.03 4.34
C GLU A 209 -25.85 8.90 3.76
N ARG A 210 -25.52 8.44 2.55
CA ARG A 210 -26.23 7.33 1.91
C ARG A 210 -26.17 6.06 2.75
N LEU A 211 -25.00 5.67 3.29
CA LEU A 211 -24.85 4.46 4.09
C LEU A 211 -25.66 4.53 5.40
N PHE A 212 -25.72 5.69 6.04
CA PHE A 212 -26.54 5.89 7.24
C PHE A 212 -28.03 5.78 6.88
N LEU A 213 -28.49 6.44 5.82
CA LEU A 213 -29.89 6.43 5.37
C LEU A 213 -30.38 5.05 4.95
N GLU A 214 -29.57 4.27 4.23
CA GLU A 214 -29.87 2.89 3.83
C GLU A 214 -30.22 2.00 5.04
N ASN A 215 -29.70 2.33 6.22
CA ASN A 215 -29.95 1.60 7.47
C ASN A 215 -30.84 2.35 8.46
N LYS A 216 -31.63 3.32 7.97
CA LYS A 216 -32.57 4.12 8.76
C LYS A 216 -31.88 4.89 9.90
N LYS A 217 -30.66 5.36 9.68
CA LYS A 217 -29.88 6.25 10.56
C LYS A 217 -29.67 7.57 9.85
N ARG A 218 -29.32 8.60 10.57
CA ARG A 218 -28.91 9.91 10.02
C ARG A 218 -27.60 10.32 10.67
N ILE A 219 -26.90 11.25 10.07
CA ILE A 219 -25.67 11.85 10.60
C ILE A 219 -25.66 13.35 10.29
N GLU A 220 -25.19 14.15 11.21
CA GLU A 220 -25.02 15.59 11.00
C GLU A 220 -23.90 15.87 9.98
N GLU A 221 -24.17 16.79 9.06
CA GLU A 221 -23.24 17.15 7.99
C GLU A 221 -21.93 17.72 8.55
N GLU A 222 -22.04 18.58 9.55
CA GLU A 222 -20.93 19.20 10.26
C GLU A 222 -20.02 18.15 10.92
N LEU A 223 -20.60 17.06 11.46
CA LEU A 223 -19.81 15.97 12.03
C LEU A 223 -19.02 15.23 10.96
N ILE A 224 -19.57 15.06 9.75
CA ILE A 224 -18.83 14.45 8.64
C ILE A 224 -17.60 15.30 8.31
N ASP A 225 -17.76 16.61 8.23
CA ASP A 225 -16.67 17.54 7.93
C ASP A 225 -15.60 17.53 9.04
N GLU A 226 -16.03 17.56 10.30
CA GLU A 226 -15.11 17.50 11.44
C GLU A 226 -14.25 16.24 11.43
N VAL A 227 -14.87 15.08 11.25
CA VAL A 227 -14.15 13.78 11.19
C VAL A 227 -13.19 13.73 10.00
N TYR A 228 -13.66 14.16 8.83
CA TYR A 228 -12.82 14.18 7.63
C TYR A 228 -11.61 15.10 7.81
N ASN A 229 -11.81 16.32 8.31
CA ASN A 229 -10.75 17.30 8.52
C ASN A 229 -9.79 16.87 9.65
N PHE A 230 -10.30 16.26 10.72
CA PHE A 230 -9.47 15.77 11.82
C PHE A 230 -8.41 14.78 11.35
N PHE A 231 -8.77 13.89 10.41
CA PHE A 231 -7.84 12.93 9.80
C PHE A 231 -7.29 13.36 8.44
N GLU A 232 -7.51 14.64 8.04
CA GLU A 232 -7.03 15.20 6.77
C GLU A 232 -7.45 14.36 5.54
N GLY A 233 -8.64 13.78 5.57
CA GLY A 233 -9.17 12.93 4.52
C GLY A 233 -8.44 11.59 4.34
N HIS A 234 -7.62 11.18 5.31
CA HIS A 234 -6.90 9.91 5.22
C HIS A 234 -7.88 8.74 5.32
N THR A 235 -8.10 8.06 4.19
CA THR A 235 -9.20 7.12 3.96
C THR A 235 -9.43 6.12 5.09
N TRP A 236 -8.39 5.45 5.56
CA TRP A 236 -8.52 4.41 6.57
C TRP A 236 -9.01 4.94 7.92
N TYR A 237 -8.45 6.06 8.40
CA TYR A 237 -8.84 6.63 9.70
C TYR A 237 -10.25 7.21 9.65
N VAL A 238 -10.58 7.87 8.54
CA VAL A 238 -11.92 8.42 8.31
C VAL A 238 -12.97 7.30 8.28
N GLN A 239 -12.68 6.20 7.57
CA GLN A 239 -13.56 5.03 7.53
C GLN A 239 -13.70 4.37 8.91
N LEU A 240 -12.61 4.21 9.65
CA LEU A 240 -12.64 3.63 10.97
C LEU A 240 -13.52 4.43 11.93
N MET A 241 -13.40 5.76 11.89
CA MET A 241 -14.21 6.66 12.71
C MET A 241 -15.69 6.60 12.34
N PHE A 242 -16.02 6.64 11.04
CA PHE A 242 -17.43 6.52 10.62
C PHE A 242 -18.01 5.15 10.88
N ASN A 243 -17.22 4.08 10.83
CA ASN A 243 -17.69 2.76 11.23
C ASN A 243 -18.07 2.72 12.70
N GLU A 244 -17.25 3.29 13.58
CA GLU A 244 -17.55 3.35 15.00
C GLU A 244 -18.77 4.24 15.29
N LEU A 245 -18.85 5.42 14.69
CA LEU A 245 -20.02 6.29 14.78
C LEU A 245 -21.31 5.60 14.31
N TYR A 246 -21.21 4.85 13.21
CA TYR A 246 -22.32 4.08 12.70
C TYR A 246 -22.79 2.98 13.67
N ILE A 247 -21.85 2.30 14.35
CA ILE A 247 -22.16 1.28 15.37
C ILE A 247 -22.86 1.92 16.57
N LEU A 248 -22.37 3.07 17.01
CA LEU A 248 -22.93 3.79 18.19
C LEU A 248 -24.30 4.41 17.92
N THR A 249 -24.66 4.66 16.67
CA THR A 249 -25.95 5.25 16.31
C THR A 249 -27.04 4.19 16.20
N GLY A 250 -28.14 4.35 16.94
CA GLY A 250 -29.31 3.47 16.85
C GLY A 250 -30.13 3.67 15.57
N LYS A 251 -30.98 2.68 15.23
CA LYS A 251 -31.95 2.85 14.15
C LYS A 251 -32.96 3.93 14.49
N GLY A 252 -33.19 4.86 13.58
CA GLY A 252 -34.08 6.01 13.76
C GLY A 252 -33.41 7.22 14.42
N GLU A 253 -32.18 7.07 14.89
CA GLU A 253 -31.43 8.12 15.57
C GLU A 253 -30.58 8.97 14.60
N VAL A 254 -30.11 10.09 15.13
CA VAL A 254 -29.17 11.00 14.46
C VAL A 254 -27.83 10.89 15.16
N CYS A 255 -26.79 10.58 14.40
CA CYS A 255 -25.41 10.67 14.86
C CYS A 255 -25.01 12.13 14.96
N ASP A 256 -24.85 12.62 16.14
CA ASP A 256 -24.45 13.99 16.44
C ASP A 256 -23.01 14.07 16.98
N ARG A 257 -22.56 15.28 17.23
CA ARG A 257 -21.20 15.56 17.72
C ARG A 257 -20.88 14.91 19.07
N SER A 258 -21.89 14.60 19.92
CA SER A 258 -21.66 13.99 21.24
C SER A 258 -21.04 12.59 21.13
N LEU A 259 -21.35 11.87 20.06
CA LEU A 259 -20.82 10.52 19.81
C LEU A 259 -19.34 10.53 19.33
N GLN A 260 -18.82 11.65 18.84
CA GLN A 260 -17.46 11.74 18.31
C GLN A 260 -16.37 11.39 19.35
N SER A 261 -16.50 11.94 20.56
CA SER A 261 -15.55 11.69 21.64
C SER A 261 -15.61 10.25 22.14
N ILE A 262 -16.80 9.67 22.16
CA ILE A 262 -17.02 8.27 22.53
C ILE A 262 -16.39 7.35 21.50
N ALA A 263 -16.70 7.56 20.22
CA ALA A 263 -16.14 6.80 19.11
C ALA A 263 -14.59 6.84 19.10
N LEU A 264 -14.01 8.02 19.26
CA LEU A 264 -12.54 8.16 19.33
C LEU A 264 -11.96 7.44 20.54
N THR A 265 -12.62 7.50 21.68
CA THR A 265 -12.17 6.81 22.91
C THR A 265 -12.22 5.29 22.73
N ASN A 266 -13.29 4.74 22.16
CA ASN A 266 -13.42 3.31 21.88
C ASN A 266 -12.31 2.84 20.92
N ILE A 267 -12.05 3.58 19.84
CA ILE A 267 -10.98 3.27 18.88
C ILE A 267 -9.61 3.27 19.57
N LEU A 268 -9.31 4.27 20.40
CA LEU A 268 -8.05 4.35 21.13
C LEU A 268 -7.88 3.22 22.14
N GLN A 269 -8.96 2.82 22.84
CA GLN A 269 -8.93 1.69 23.77
C GLN A 269 -8.62 0.37 23.04
N MET A 270 -9.18 0.14 21.85
CA MET A 270 -8.87 -1.03 21.04
C MET A 270 -7.38 -1.09 20.61
N GLN A 271 -6.73 0.05 20.48
CA GLN A 271 -5.33 0.13 20.06
C GLN A 271 -4.34 0.29 21.24
N ASP A 272 -4.84 0.51 22.44
CA ASP A 272 -4.03 0.91 23.60
C ASP A 272 -2.89 -0.08 23.88
N PHE A 273 -3.20 -1.37 23.97
CA PHE A 273 -2.17 -2.40 24.19
C PHE A 273 -1.09 -2.38 23.10
N THR A 274 -1.49 -2.25 21.85
CA THR A 274 -0.54 -2.19 20.71
C THR A 274 0.35 -0.96 20.80
N TYR A 275 -0.20 0.19 21.13
CA TYR A 275 0.56 1.43 21.26
C TYR A 275 1.48 1.43 22.48
N GLN A 276 1.04 0.86 23.61
CA GLN A 276 1.91 0.66 24.77
C GLN A 276 3.08 -0.25 24.45
N GLU A 277 2.86 -1.36 23.74
CA GLU A 277 3.93 -2.27 23.31
C GLU A 277 4.94 -1.60 22.36
N ILE A 278 4.46 -0.85 21.36
CA ILE A 278 5.34 -0.10 20.45
C ILE A 278 6.17 0.91 21.25
N PHE A 279 5.51 1.67 22.11
CA PHE A 279 6.13 2.74 22.87
C PHE A 279 7.13 2.21 23.91
N SER A 280 6.82 1.11 24.60
CA SER A 280 7.70 0.51 25.60
C SER A 280 9.06 0.07 25.05
N ARG A 281 9.07 -0.41 23.81
CA ARG A 281 10.28 -0.90 23.11
C ARG A 281 11.18 0.21 22.56
N LEU A 282 10.76 1.46 22.64
CA LEU A 282 11.57 2.58 22.16
C LEU A 282 12.63 2.98 23.18
N PRO A 283 13.86 3.32 22.73
CA PRO A 283 14.84 4.00 23.57
C PRO A 283 14.29 5.31 24.10
N GLU A 284 14.71 5.72 25.32
CA GLU A 284 14.15 6.87 26.01
C GLU A 284 14.18 8.15 25.16
N LYS A 285 15.30 8.41 24.47
CA LYS A 285 15.43 9.59 23.60
C LYS A 285 14.47 9.56 22.40
N GLN A 286 14.11 8.39 21.90
CA GLN A 286 13.09 8.26 20.86
C GLN A 286 11.68 8.52 21.42
N LYS A 287 11.38 8.07 22.65
CA LYS A 287 10.11 8.37 23.31
C LYS A 287 9.92 9.87 23.51
N GLU A 288 10.94 10.56 24.06
CA GLU A 288 10.90 12.01 24.28
C GLU A 288 10.60 12.77 22.98
N VAL A 289 11.31 12.43 21.89
CA VAL A 289 11.12 13.07 20.58
C VAL A 289 9.76 12.72 19.97
N LEU A 290 9.31 11.48 20.10
CA LEU A 290 8.02 11.03 19.57
C LEU A 290 6.86 11.76 20.27
N ILE A 291 6.89 11.92 21.60
CA ILE A 291 5.92 12.69 22.36
C ILE A 291 5.91 14.15 21.91
N ALA A 292 7.09 14.75 21.76
CA ALA A 292 7.21 16.16 21.35
C ALA A 292 6.59 16.40 19.96
N ILE A 293 6.83 15.50 19.00
CA ILE A 293 6.22 15.56 17.67
C ILE A 293 4.70 15.36 17.78
N GLY A 294 4.25 14.40 18.59
CA GLY A 294 2.83 14.14 18.81
C GLY A 294 2.06 15.35 19.31
N LYS A 295 2.64 16.12 20.23
CA LYS A 295 2.02 17.38 20.75
C LYS A 295 1.86 18.47 19.71
N GLU A 296 2.76 18.54 18.72
CA GLU A 296 2.67 19.54 17.63
C GLU A 296 1.77 19.10 16.48
N ARG A 297 1.44 17.82 16.35
CA ARG A 297 0.84 17.17 15.17
C ARG A 297 1.74 17.27 13.94
N LYS A 298 2.12 18.49 13.53
CA LYS A 298 3.07 18.80 12.44
C LYS A 298 4.20 19.62 13.02
N ALA A 299 5.30 18.97 13.36
CA ALA A 299 6.45 19.58 13.99
C ALA A 299 7.47 20.10 12.97
N THR A 300 7.96 21.30 13.13
CA THR A 300 9.04 21.87 12.32
C THR A 300 10.25 22.21 13.18
N GLY A 301 11.44 22.12 12.58
CA GLY A 301 12.67 22.47 13.28
C GLY A 301 12.91 21.65 14.56
N VAL A 302 12.59 20.37 14.55
CA VAL A 302 12.62 19.48 15.73
C VAL A 302 13.99 19.44 16.42
N ALA A 303 15.09 19.62 15.68
CA ALA A 303 16.45 19.72 16.23
C ALA A 303 16.88 21.17 16.54
N SER A 304 15.99 22.17 16.40
CA SER A 304 16.31 23.57 16.73
C SER A 304 16.38 23.81 18.23
N GLY A 305 17.20 24.76 18.66
CA GLY A 305 17.31 25.16 20.07
C GLY A 305 15.97 25.57 20.69
N LYS A 306 15.06 26.20 19.90
CA LYS A 306 13.74 26.59 20.34
C LYS A 306 12.85 25.38 20.66
N PHE A 307 12.83 24.38 19.77
CA PHE A 307 12.04 23.16 19.96
C PHE A 307 12.59 22.30 21.11
N ILE A 308 13.93 22.12 21.16
CA ILE A 308 14.62 21.40 22.23
C ILE A 308 14.31 22.00 23.59
N LYS A 309 14.38 23.35 23.71
CA LYS A 309 14.06 24.06 24.98
C LYS A 309 12.59 23.89 25.35
N LYS A 310 11.67 23.98 24.36
CA LYS A 310 10.21 23.85 24.59
C LYS A 310 9.85 22.50 25.18
N TYR A 311 10.44 21.42 24.67
CA TYR A 311 10.12 20.05 25.06
C TYR A 311 11.16 19.41 26.00
N LYS A 312 12.14 20.21 26.49
CA LYS A 312 13.22 19.76 27.38
C LYS A 312 14.00 18.57 26.84
N LEU A 313 14.19 18.53 25.51
CA LEU A 313 14.92 17.46 24.85
C LEU A 313 16.43 17.60 25.08
N SER A 314 17.18 16.57 24.69
CA SER A 314 18.65 16.57 24.77
C SER A 314 19.30 17.50 23.73
N THR A 315 20.53 17.21 23.33
CA THR A 315 21.29 17.98 22.33
C THR A 315 20.71 17.82 20.92
N PRO A 316 20.96 18.77 20.00
CA PRO A 316 20.52 18.66 18.59
C PRO A 316 20.97 17.35 17.92
N SER A 317 22.19 16.89 18.16
CA SER A 317 22.72 15.64 17.61
C SER A 317 21.95 14.40 18.14
N SER A 318 21.63 14.39 19.44
CA SER A 318 20.81 13.32 20.03
C SER A 318 19.41 13.29 19.46
N VAL A 319 18.78 14.46 19.24
CA VAL A 319 17.46 14.57 18.61
C VAL A 319 17.48 14.10 17.17
N GLN A 320 18.50 14.45 16.38
CA GLN A 320 18.66 13.98 15.01
C GLN A 320 18.83 12.45 14.94
N ALA A 321 19.64 11.87 15.83
CA ALA A 321 19.79 10.41 15.90
C ALA A 321 18.48 9.71 16.30
N ALA A 322 17.71 10.28 17.23
CA ALA A 322 16.41 9.77 17.61
C ALA A 322 15.40 9.85 16.46
N LEU A 323 15.36 10.97 15.73
CA LEU A 323 14.52 11.17 14.53
C LEU A 323 14.83 10.12 13.48
N LYS A 324 16.11 9.91 13.15
CA LYS A 324 16.52 8.90 12.19
C LYS A 324 16.02 7.51 12.58
N GLY A 325 16.21 7.11 13.84
CA GLY A 325 15.74 5.82 14.34
C GLY A 325 14.20 5.69 14.35
N LEU A 326 13.46 6.78 14.56
CA LEU A 326 12.00 6.80 14.46
C LEU A 326 11.52 6.70 13.01
N GLN A 327 12.22 7.31 12.06
CA GLN A 327 11.95 7.21 10.63
C GLN A 327 12.24 5.80 10.09
N GLU A 328 13.36 5.18 10.48
CA GLU A 328 13.70 3.79 10.15
C GLU A 328 12.64 2.79 10.66
N LYS A 329 12.01 3.08 11.81
CA LYS A 329 10.88 2.32 12.36
C LYS A 329 9.53 2.69 11.73
N ASN A 330 9.48 3.62 10.80
CA ASN A 330 8.26 4.16 10.20
C ASN A 330 7.25 4.74 11.23
N LEU A 331 7.72 5.21 12.38
CA LEU A 331 6.89 5.86 13.40
C LEU A 331 6.73 7.35 13.14
N VAL A 332 7.70 7.97 12.49
CA VAL A 332 7.69 9.38 12.09
C VAL A 332 7.94 9.45 10.60
N SER A 333 7.13 10.22 9.91
CA SER A 333 7.31 10.61 8.51
C SER A 333 7.78 12.05 8.42
N GLN A 334 8.49 12.35 7.35
CA GLN A 334 8.92 13.71 7.02
C GLN A 334 8.44 14.07 5.61
N GLU A 335 7.73 15.16 5.51
CA GLU A 335 7.38 15.75 4.22
C GLU A 335 7.87 17.20 4.21
N GLN A 336 8.76 17.53 3.25
CA GLN A 336 9.49 18.80 3.22
C GLN A 336 10.28 19.02 4.54
N ASN A 337 9.92 20.03 5.33
CA ASN A 337 10.53 20.34 6.62
C ASN A 337 9.63 20.03 7.83
N GLN A 338 8.54 19.28 7.62
CA GLN A 338 7.58 18.92 8.67
C GLN A 338 7.71 17.45 9.04
N TYR A 339 7.72 17.17 10.32
CA TYR A 339 7.69 15.84 10.90
C TYR A 339 6.31 15.58 11.48
N GLU A 340 5.74 14.43 11.19
CA GLU A 340 4.47 13.99 11.78
C GLU A 340 4.55 12.51 12.18
N ILE A 341 3.70 12.11 13.11
CA ILE A 341 3.56 10.70 13.47
C ILE A 341 2.85 9.97 12.35
N SER A 342 3.47 8.91 11.84
CA SER A 342 2.98 8.17 10.67
C SER A 342 1.61 7.55 10.89
N ASP A 343 1.33 7.08 12.12
CA ASP A 343 0.00 6.62 12.54
C ASP A 343 -0.73 7.75 13.27
N LYS A 344 -1.75 8.34 12.64
CA LYS A 344 -2.50 9.47 13.20
C LYS A 344 -3.18 9.13 14.54
N LEU A 345 -3.64 7.89 14.73
CA LEU A 345 -4.23 7.45 16.01
C LEU A 345 -3.17 7.31 17.10
N LEU A 346 -1.97 6.83 16.78
CA LEU A 346 -0.84 6.86 17.73
C LEU A 346 -0.52 8.29 18.14
N GLY A 347 -0.56 9.25 17.19
CA GLY A 347 -0.40 10.67 17.51
C GLY A 347 -1.44 11.18 18.51
N VAL A 348 -2.71 10.84 18.32
CA VAL A 348 -3.80 11.19 19.25
C VAL A 348 -3.63 10.48 20.60
N TRP A 349 -3.24 9.20 20.58
CA TRP A 349 -2.98 8.43 21.79
C TRP A 349 -1.85 9.06 22.64
N LEU A 350 -0.77 9.49 22.01
CA LEU A 350 0.33 10.19 22.69
C LEU A 350 -0.12 11.52 23.29
N GLN A 351 -0.94 12.30 22.59
CA GLN A 351 -1.48 13.56 23.12
C GLN A 351 -2.37 13.34 24.35
N LYS A 352 -3.09 12.21 24.41
CA LYS A 352 -4.01 11.89 25.51
C LYS A 352 -3.26 11.36 26.75
N ASN A 353 -2.13 10.68 26.58
CA ASN A 353 -1.43 9.99 27.66
C ASN A 353 -0.19 10.74 28.18
N TYR A 354 0.34 11.71 27.44
CA TYR A 354 1.56 12.46 27.78
C TYR A 354 1.37 13.97 27.53
#